data_f3f45481b7789c6a13047e89a3e5c2eb
#
_entry.id   f3f45481b7789c6a13047e89a3e5c2eb
#
_cell.length_a   1.000
_cell.length_b   1.000
_cell.length_c   1.000
_cell.angle_alpha   90.00
_cell.angle_beta   90.00
_cell.angle_gamma   90.00
#
_symmetry.space_group_name_H-M   'P 1'
#
loop_
_entity.id
_entity.type
_entity.pdbx_description
1 polymer ?
#
loop_
_entity_poly.entity_id
_entity_poly.type
_entity_poly.pdbx_seq_one_letter_code
_entity_poly.pdbx_strand_id
1 'polypeptide(L)'
;ALENVGKRCFGPRKNAAVIEASKAFAKELMKKYNIPTAKSATFDNYGDALEYVRAQGAPIVLKADGLALGKGVLICKTLKEAEEGLKEIMLDKAFGKAGEKIVIEECMRGLKYDPGEEVSVLAFTDGKTIVPMITSCDHKRIGDGDKGLNTGGMGTFSPCPFWSAELEHEVMQKIMIPTMNALNAEGRTFKGCLYFGLMRTPDGMKVVEYNSRFGDPETQVVLPMLKTDLMEIFEAVTDERLSDIKIEWDTGACVCVVLASGGYPVSYRKGEEITIGDVGDCTIIHAGTAVKDGKLVTNGGRVLGVVAKGKDIEEARTKAYAAVDNISWNGMYCRKDIGIKYRQG
;
A
#
# COMPACT_ATOMS: atom_id res chain seq x y z
N ALA A 1 0.81 25.88 3.19
CA ALA A 1 1.33 26.87 2.21
C ALA A 1 0.26 27.23 1.18
N LEU A 2 -0.30 26.25 0.42
CA LEU A 2 -1.29 26.53 -0.64
C LEU A 2 -2.61 27.12 -0.10
N GLU A 3 -3.14 26.58 0.98
CA GLU A 3 -4.35 27.12 1.63
C GLU A 3 -4.17 28.57 2.10
N ASN A 4 -2.95 28.94 2.56
CA ASN A 4 -2.65 30.32 2.99
C ASN A 4 -2.71 31.36 1.85
N VAL A 5 -2.66 30.91 0.60
CA VAL A 5 -2.83 31.74 -0.60
C VAL A 5 -4.16 31.48 -1.31
N GLY A 6 -5.15 30.91 -0.58
CA GLY A 6 -6.52 30.72 -1.05
C GLY A 6 -6.68 29.58 -2.08
N LYS A 7 -5.72 28.65 -2.19
CA LYS A 7 -5.84 27.50 -3.09
C LYS A 7 -6.55 26.36 -2.39
N ARG A 8 -7.53 25.75 -3.06
CA ARG A 8 -8.18 24.52 -2.63
C ARG A 8 -7.18 23.35 -2.75
N CYS A 9 -7.14 22.50 -1.74
CA CYS A 9 -6.19 21.39 -1.69
C CYS A 9 -6.91 20.08 -1.31
N PHE A 10 -6.89 19.11 -2.20
CA PHE A 10 -7.25 17.74 -1.85
C PHE A 10 -6.04 17.04 -1.23
N GLY A 11 -6.15 16.69 0.03
CA GLY A 11 -5.10 15.97 0.79
C GLY A 11 -5.05 16.42 2.25
N PRO A 12 -4.44 15.59 3.12
CA PRO A 12 -4.35 15.91 4.53
C PRO A 12 -3.34 17.03 4.81
N ARG A 13 -3.62 17.80 5.86
CA ARG A 13 -2.63 18.71 6.43
C ARG A 13 -1.52 17.95 7.13
N LYS A 14 -0.37 18.58 7.33
CA LYS A 14 0.81 17.98 7.96
C LYS A 14 0.50 17.29 9.31
N ASN A 15 -0.37 17.89 10.12
CA ASN A 15 -0.74 17.32 11.43
C ASN A 15 -1.56 16.03 11.32
N ALA A 16 -2.34 15.84 10.24
CA ALA A 16 -3.10 14.61 9.99
C ALA A 16 -2.26 13.57 9.25
N ALA A 17 -1.39 14.00 8.32
CA ALA A 17 -0.50 13.11 7.57
C ALA A 17 0.53 12.36 8.46
N VAL A 18 0.66 12.74 9.74
CA VAL A 18 1.50 12.04 10.72
C VAL A 18 1.11 10.58 10.88
N ILE A 19 -0.15 10.19 10.57
CA ILE A 19 -0.62 8.79 10.66
C ILE A 19 0.16 7.85 9.72
N GLU A 20 0.71 8.35 8.60
CA GLU A 20 1.66 7.62 7.75
C GLU A 20 3.10 7.89 8.18
N ALA A 21 3.42 9.14 8.53
CA ALA A 21 4.79 9.57 8.77
C ALA A 21 5.39 8.96 10.06
N SER A 22 4.56 8.60 11.04
CA SER A 22 4.99 7.95 12.29
C SER A 22 4.15 6.72 12.58
N LYS A 23 4.78 5.55 12.49
CA LYS A 23 4.17 4.27 12.87
C LYS A 23 3.89 4.21 14.36
N ALA A 24 4.77 4.81 15.17
CA ALA A 24 4.59 4.93 16.61
C ALA A 24 3.30 5.72 16.93
N PHE A 25 3.10 6.88 16.31
CA PHE A 25 1.87 7.65 16.47
C PHE A 25 0.63 6.84 16.04
N ALA A 26 0.68 6.17 14.89
CA ALA A 26 -0.43 5.35 14.42
C ALA A 26 -0.78 4.23 15.41
N LYS A 27 0.22 3.56 15.99
CA LYS A 27 0.02 2.52 17.01
C LYS A 27 -0.57 3.07 18.31
N GLU A 28 -0.08 4.19 18.79
CA GLU A 28 -0.61 4.90 19.97
C GLU A 28 -2.08 5.29 19.75
N LEU A 29 -2.40 5.85 18.57
CA LEU A 29 -3.76 6.21 18.19
C LEU A 29 -4.68 4.97 18.19
N MET A 30 -4.27 3.89 17.50
CA MET A 30 -5.05 2.66 17.44
C MET A 30 -5.27 2.05 18.83
N LYS A 31 -4.25 2.03 19.68
CA LYS A 31 -4.34 1.54 21.06
C LYS A 31 -5.31 2.39 21.90
N LYS A 32 -5.17 3.73 21.83
CA LYS A 32 -6.00 4.68 22.60
C LYS A 32 -7.48 4.58 22.25
N TYR A 33 -7.80 4.34 20.99
CA TYR A 33 -9.18 4.31 20.48
C TYR A 33 -9.68 2.90 20.18
N ASN A 34 -8.98 1.86 20.64
CA ASN A 34 -9.34 0.45 20.49
C ASN A 34 -9.56 0.01 19.03
N ILE A 35 -8.76 0.56 18.10
CA ILE A 35 -8.79 0.16 16.68
C ILE A 35 -7.97 -1.13 16.52
N PRO A 36 -8.54 -2.20 15.92
CA PRO A 36 -7.86 -3.49 15.80
C PRO A 36 -6.55 -3.40 15.00
N THR A 37 -5.44 -3.82 15.62
CA THR A 37 -4.11 -3.89 15.02
C THR A 37 -3.25 -4.90 15.76
N ALA A 38 -2.06 -5.24 15.23
CA ALA A 38 -1.06 -6.07 15.90
C ALA A 38 -0.66 -5.46 17.27
N LYS A 39 -0.49 -6.30 18.27
CA LYS A 39 0.14 -5.89 19.54
C LYS A 39 1.52 -5.33 19.26
N SER A 40 1.87 -4.23 19.90
CA SER A 40 3.13 -3.54 19.61
C SER A 40 3.67 -2.81 20.82
N ALA A 41 4.99 -2.58 20.79
CA ALA A 41 5.70 -1.69 21.70
C ALA A 41 6.66 -0.81 20.90
N THR A 42 6.93 0.39 21.38
CA THR A 42 7.80 1.38 20.73
C THR A 42 9.01 1.66 21.61
N PHE A 43 10.20 1.71 21.00
CA PHE A 43 11.47 1.93 21.72
C PHE A 43 12.31 2.97 20.98
N ASP A 44 13.04 3.78 21.75
CA ASP A 44 14.10 4.69 21.29
C ASP A 44 15.47 4.31 21.89
N ASN A 45 15.53 3.28 22.73
CA ASN A 45 16.72 2.69 23.29
C ASN A 45 16.92 1.27 22.74
N TYR A 46 18.12 0.98 22.23
CA TYR A 46 18.47 -0.34 21.66
C TYR A 46 18.45 -1.45 22.71
N GLY A 47 18.92 -1.19 23.92
CA GLY A 47 18.99 -2.18 25.00
C GLY A 47 17.59 -2.67 25.40
N ASP A 48 16.68 -1.72 25.63
CA ASP A 48 15.29 -2.02 26.00
C ASP A 48 14.54 -2.76 24.86
N ALA A 49 14.79 -2.34 23.61
CA ALA A 49 14.24 -3.02 22.45
C ALA A 49 14.75 -4.45 22.29
N LEU A 50 16.03 -4.69 22.56
CA LEU A 50 16.66 -6.01 22.51
C LEU A 50 16.09 -6.94 23.60
N GLU A 51 15.95 -6.43 24.83
CA GLU A 51 15.34 -7.18 25.92
C GLU A 51 13.90 -7.58 25.58
N TYR A 52 13.12 -6.64 25.04
CA TYR A 52 11.75 -6.90 24.59
C TYR A 52 11.69 -7.97 23.49
N VAL A 53 12.54 -7.88 22.45
CA VAL A 53 12.61 -8.87 21.39
C VAL A 53 12.94 -10.27 21.94
N ARG A 54 13.90 -10.36 22.85
CA ARG A 54 14.26 -11.62 23.50
C ARG A 54 13.13 -12.22 24.34
N ALA A 55 12.37 -11.38 25.02
CA ALA A 55 11.22 -11.79 25.82
C ALA A 55 10.03 -12.25 24.95
N GLN A 56 9.78 -11.59 23.82
CA GLN A 56 8.68 -11.95 22.92
C GLN A 56 9.02 -13.15 22.04
N GLY A 57 10.30 -13.33 21.65
CA GLY A 57 10.74 -14.34 20.72
C GLY A 57 10.40 -14.02 19.26
N ALA A 58 10.39 -15.05 18.39
CA ALA A 58 10.07 -14.94 16.98
C ALA A 58 8.95 -15.94 16.60
N PRO A 59 8.18 -15.69 15.52
CA PRO A 59 8.34 -14.60 14.56
C PRO A 59 7.86 -13.24 15.10
N ILE A 60 8.54 -12.16 14.67
CA ILE A 60 8.27 -10.79 15.12
C ILE A 60 8.51 -9.80 13.98
N VAL A 61 7.86 -8.64 14.00
CA VAL A 61 8.00 -7.60 12.97
C VAL A 61 8.64 -6.35 13.54
N LEU A 62 9.72 -5.90 12.92
CA LEU A 62 10.45 -4.69 13.26
C LEU A 62 10.13 -3.60 12.23
N LYS A 63 9.72 -2.41 12.68
CA LYS A 63 9.37 -1.29 11.80
C LYS A 63 10.11 -0.03 12.25
N ALA A 64 10.99 0.51 11.41
CA ALA A 64 11.56 1.84 11.63
C ALA A 64 10.46 2.91 11.63
N ASP A 65 10.50 3.85 12.60
CA ASP A 65 9.49 4.91 12.72
C ASP A 65 9.81 6.09 11.80
N GLY A 66 9.19 6.09 10.63
CA GLY A 66 9.37 7.14 9.62
C GLY A 66 9.12 6.64 8.21
N LEU A 67 9.27 7.57 7.26
CA LEU A 67 9.14 7.30 5.82
C LEU A 67 10.40 6.58 5.31
N ALA A 68 10.42 5.27 5.34
CA ALA A 68 11.53 4.43 4.89
C ALA A 68 11.27 3.80 3.50
N LEU A 69 10.40 4.41 2.68
CA LEU A 69 10.06 3.98 1.31
C LEU A 69 9.68 2.48 1.21
N GLY A 70 8.96 1.96 2.21
CA GLY A 70 8.57 0.55 2.29
C GLY A 70 9.68 -0.43 2.67
N LYS A 71 10.92 0.06 2.85
CA LYS A 71 12.09 -0.79 3.18
C LYS A 71 12.34 -0.95 4.68
N GLY A 72 11.76 -0.09 5.51
CA GLY A 72 11.97 -0.07 6.96
C GLY A 72 11.10 -1.09 7.73
N VAL A 73 10.64 -2.17 7.10
CA VAL A 73 9.85 -3.24 7.71
C VAL A 73 10.55 -4.57 7.52
N LEU A 74 10.94 -5.20 8.63
CA LEU A 74 11.61 -6.50 8.66
C LEU A 74 10.71 -7.53 9.34
N ILE A 75 10.36 -8.58 8.63
CA ILE A 75 9.63 -9.74 9.18
C ILE A 75 10.68 -10.77 9.57
N CYS A 76 10.95 -10.91 10.85
CA CYS A 76 11.98 -11.77 11.41
C CYS A 76 11.37 -13.11 11.84
N LYS A 77 11.78 -14.19 11.19
CA LYS A 77 11.29 -15.53 11.47
C LYS A 77 12.02 -16.21 12.63
N THR A 78 13.22 -15.74 12.93
CA THR A 78 14.08 -16.27 14.00
C THR A 78 14.54 -15.14 14.91
N LEU A 79 14.89 -15.46 16.15
CA LEU A 79 15.41 -14.50 17.11
C LEU A 79 16.72 -13.84 16.60
N LYS A 80 17.56 -14.62 15.93
CA LYS A 80 18.80 -14.13 15.31
C LYS A 80 18.51 -13.03 14.27
N GLU A 81 17.58 -13.29 13.34
CA GLU A 81 17.14 -12.29 12.35
C GLU A 81 16.60 -11.03 13.04
N ALA A 82 15.86 -11.19 14.15
CA ALA A 82 15.32 -10.05 14.88
C ALA A 82 16.41 -9.22 15.56
N GLU A 83 17.41 -9.85 16.19
CA GLU A 83 18.54 -9.15 16.79
C GLU A 83 19.41 -8.43 15.74
N GLU A 84 19.67 -9.10 14.60
CA GLU A 84 20.40 -8.50 13.47
C GLU A 84 19.65 -7.31 12.87
N GLY A 85 18.34 -7.47 12.61
CA GLY A 85 17.47 -6.40 12.08
C GLY A 85 17.34 -5.22 13.04
N LEU A 86 17.26 -5.48 14.36
CA LEU A 86 17.23 -4.43 15.37
C LEU A 86 18.53 -3.62 15.35
N LYS A 87 19.69 -4.29 15.23
CA LYS A 87 21.00 -3.64 15.09
C LYS A 87 21.07 -2.79 13.82
N GLU A 88 20.64 -3.34 12.70
CA GLU A 88 20.61 -2.63 11.40
C GLU A 88 19.80 -1.34 11.48
N ILE A 89 18.59 -1.40 12.10
CA ILE A 89 17.71 -0.24 12.21
C ILE A 89 18.28 0.80 13.17
N MET A 90 18.64 0.42 14.41
CA MET A 90 18.89 1.36 15.50
C MET A 90 20.37 1.74 15.66
N LEU A 91 21.31 0.83 15.41
CA LEU A 91 22.75 1.08 15.59
C LEU A 91 23.42 1.48 14.28
N ASP A 92 23.22 0.71 13.23
CA ASP A 92 23.84 0.95 11.92
C ASP A 92 23.15 2.08 11.15
N LYS A 93 21.97 2.54 11.67
CA LYS A 93 21.16 3.65 11.11
C LYS A 93 20.88 3.52 9.62
N ALA A 94 20.63 2.27 9.16
CA ALA A 94 20.38 1.98 7.74
C ALA A 94 19.22 2.81 7.14
N PHE A 95 18.30 3.31 8.00
CA PHE A 95 17.17 4.14 7.62
C PHE A 95 17.29 5.60 8.10
N GLY A 96 18.51 6.05 8.44
CA GLY A 96 18.77 7.41 8.92
C GLY A 96 17.94 7.76 10.15
N LYS A 97 17.30 8.94 10.17
CA LYS A 97 16.48 9.39 11.30
C LYS A 97 15.27 8.47 11.60
N ALA A 98 14.75 7.74 10.61
CA ALA A 98 13.65 6.79 10.83
C ALA A 98 14.06 5.63 11.75
N GLY A 99 15.36 5.32 11.87
CA GLY A 99 15.89 4.31 12.79
C GLY A 99 16.14 4.77 14.22
N GLU A 100 15.91 6.05 14.55
CA GLU A 100 16.04 6.55 15.94
C GLU A 100 14.95 6.00 16.86
N LYS A 101 13.83 5.57 16.29
CA LYS A 101 12.74 4.94 17.00
C LYS A 101 12.26 3.71 16.24
N ILE A 102 11.93 2.65 16.95
CA ILE A 102 11.44 1.40 16.38
C ILE A 102 10.09 1.01 16.96
N VAL A 103 9.19 0.52 16.12
CA VAL A 103 7.97 -0.16 16.51
C VAL A 103 8.17 -1.65 16.32
N ILE A 104 8.00 -2.41 17.39
CA ILE A 104 8.11 -3.88 17.40
C ILE A 104 6.70 -4.45 17.52
N GLU A 105 6.31 -5.30 16.57
CA GLU A 105 4.96 -5.85 16.50
C GLU A 105 4.95 -7.37 16.53
N GLU A 106 3.89 -7.96 17.11
CA GLU A 106 3.61 -9.37 16.89
C GLU A 106 3.48 -9.66 15.39
N CYS A 107 3.96 -10.80 14.95
CA CYS A 107 3.75 -11.24 13.58
C CYS A 107 2.32 -11.77 13.45
N MET A 108 1.44 -11.00 12.85
CA MET A 108 0.06 -11.42 12.59
C MET A 108 0.05 -12.63 11.65
N ARG A 109 -0.88 -13.54 11.87
CA ARG A 109 -1.13 -14.70 11.01
C ARG A 109 -2.45 -14.53 10.29
N GLY A 110 -2.50 -14.93 9.03
CA GLY A 110 -3.72 -14.98 8.25
C GLY A 110 -4.68 -16.07 8.71
N LEU A 111 -5.93 -15.96 8.29
CA LEU A 111 -6.95 -16.94 8.59
C LEU A 111 -6.75 -18.23 7.78
N LYS A 112 -6.44 -18.10 6.49
CA LYS A 112 -6.37 -19.20 5.53
C LYS A 112 -5.01 -19.34 4.83
N TYR A 113 -4.28 -18.24 4.67
CA TYR A 113 -3.01 -18.18 3.95
C TYR A 113 -1.87 -17.70 4.85
N ASP A 114 -0.65 -18.17 4.59
CA ASP A 114 0.57 -17.70 5.23
C ASP A 114 1.36 -16.83 4.23
N PRO A 115 1.74 -15.57 4.54
CA PRO A 115 1.66 -14.88 5.84
C PRO A 115 0.30 -14.32 6.21
N GLY A 116 -0.67 -14.25 5.32
CA GLY A 116 -2.01 -13.75 5.61
C GLY A 116 -2.75 -13.25 4.39
N GLU A 117 -4.04 -12.98 4.58
CA GLU A 117 -4.91 -12.35 3.58
C GLU A 117 -4.85 -10.84 3.77
N GLU A 118 -3.94 -10.20 3.03
CA GLU A 118 -3.80 -8.75 3.00
C GLU A 118 -4.72 -8.14 1.94
N VAL A 119 -5.32 -7.00 2.29
CA VAL A 119 -6.15 -6.20 1.39
C VAL A 119 -5.86 -4.72 1.62
N SER A 120 -5.83 -3.98 0.52
CA SER A 120 -5.75 -2.53 0.53
C SER A 120 -7.13 -1.93 0.33
N VAL A 121 -7.57 -1.09 1.26
CA VAL A 121 -8.82 -0.32 1.15
C VAL A 121 -8.46 1.16 1.22
N LEU A 122 -8.60 1.84 0.10
CA LEU A 122 -8.48 3.29 0.04
C LEU A 122 -9.85 3.89 0.37
N ALA A 123 -9.87 5.04 1.00
CA ALA A 123 -11.11 5.75 1.28
C ALA A 123 -10.99 7.24 1.02
N PHE A 124 -12.02 7.83 0.45
CA PHE A 124 -12.20 9.27 0.47
C PHE A 124 -12.74 9.71 1.83
N THR A 125 -12.23 10.78 2.38
CA THR A 125 -12.82 11.40 3.57
C THR A 125 -12.67 12.91 3.55
N ASP A 126 -13.71 13.58 4.01
CA ASP A 126 -13.75 15.02 4.23
C ASP A 126 -13.59 15.42 5.72
N GLY A 127 -13.33 14.41 6.56
CA GLY A 127 -13.21 14.54 8.01
C GLY A 127 -14.54 14.34 8.77
N LYS A 128 -15.67 14.32 8.08
CA LYS A 128 -17.01 14.04 8.64
C LYS A 128 -17.57 12.73 8.12
N THR A 129 -17.36 12.48 6.84
CA THR A 129 -17.79 11.30 6.09
C THR A 129 -16.57 10.54 5.62
N ILE A 130 -16.62 9.21 5.64
CA ILE A 130 -15.62 8.33 5.06
C ILE A 130 -16.31 7.34 4.12
N VAL A 131 -15.82 7.27 2.86
CA VAL A 131 -16.39 6.42 1.81
C VAL A 131 -15.29 5.51 1.27
N PRO A 132 -15.37 4.19 1.49
CA PRO A 132 -14.39 3.26 0.96
C PRO A 132 -14.47 3.19 -0.56
N MET A 133 -13.32 2.97 -1.19
CA MET A 133 -13.20 2.61 -2.59
C MET A 133 -13.28 1.09 -2.73
N ILE A 134 -13.39 0.60 -3.97
CA ILE A 134 -13.25 -0.83 -4.24
C ILE A 134 -11.89 -1.32 -3.72
N THR A 135 -11.86 -2.56 -3.23
CA THR A 135 -10.65 -3.16 -2.63
C THR A 135 -9.62 -3.55 -3.67
N SER A 136 -8.37 -3.63 -3.25
CA SER A 136 -7.30 -4.15 -4.10
C SER A 136 -6.34 -5.06 -3.32
N CYS A 137 -5.67 -5.97 -4.03
CA CYS A 137 -4.69 -6.89 -3.48
C CYS A 137 -3.35 -6.70 -4.18
N ASP A 138 -2.35 -6.20 -3.45
CA ASP A 138 -0.99 -5.95 -3.92
C ASP A 138 -0.10 -7.20 -3.79
N HIS A 139 0.93 -7.27 -4.64
CA HIS A 139 1.99 -8.27 -4.62
C HIS A 139 3.31 -7.59 -4.24
N LYS A 140 3.61 -7.56 -2.95
CA LYS A 140 4.75 -6.78 -2.40
C LYS A 140 6.12 -7.41 -2.64
N ARG A 141 6.20 -8.74 -2.83
CA ARG A 141 7.47 -9.44 -3.05
C ARG A 141 7.90 -9.39 -4.51
N ILE A 142 9.23 -9.36 -4.72
CA ILE A 142 9.82 -9.26 -6.06
C ILE A 142 9.52 -10.49 -6.92
N GLY A 143 9.51 -11.69 -6.36
CA GLY A 143 9.40 -12.95 -7.10
C GLY A 143 8.04 -13.61 -6.99
N ASP A 144 7.74 -14.47 -7.97
CA ASP A 144 6.55 -15.30 -8.01
C ASP A 144 6.39 -16.14 -6.73
N GLY A 145 5.15 -16.38 -6.33
CA GLY A 145 4.82 -17.10 -5.09
C GLY A 145 5.20 -16.32 -3.83
N ASP A 146 5.23 -15.00 -3.90
CA ASP A 146 5.58 -14.08 -2.81
C ASP A 146 6.96 -14.38 -2.19
N LYS A 147 7.97 -14.59 -3.06
CA LYS A 147 9.36 -14.85 -2.67
C LYS A 147 10.26 -13.65 -2.85
N GLY A 148 11.40 -13.66 -2.16
CA GLY A 148 12.43 -12.63 -2.29
C GLY A 148 12.14 -11.36 -1.48
N LEU A 149 12.77 -10.25 -1.88
CA LEU A 149 12.72 -8.99 -1.16
C LEU A 149 11.36 -8.27 -1.30
N ASN A 150 11.02 -7.46 -0.30
CA ASN A 150 9.92 -6.51 -0.40
C ASN A 150 10.24 -5.41 -1.42
N THR A 151 9.21 -4.95 -2.10
CA THR A 151 9.26 -3.89 -3.11
C THR A 151 8.20 -2.83 -2.84
N GLY A 152 8.07 -1.85 -3.70
CA GLY A 152 6.94 -0.92 -3.70
C GLY A 152 5.64 -1.50 -4.26
N GLY A 153 5.60 -2.80 -4.62
CA GLY A 153 4.50 -3.48 -5.31
C GLY A 153 4.89 -3.87 -6.73
N MET A 154 4.72 -5.15 -7.05
CA MET A 154 5.03 -5.73 -8.37
C MET A 154 3.79 -5.89 -9.24
N GLY A 155 2.64 -5.52 -8.73
CA GLY A 155 1.37 -5.58 -9.40
C GLY A 155 0.23 -5.73 -8.39
N THR A 156 -0.97 -5.45 -8.85
CA THR A 156 -2.16 -5.46 -8.03
C THR A 156 -3.38 -5.82 -8.86
N PHE A 157 -4.44 -6.19 -8.19
CA PHE A 157 -5.73 -6.46 -8.83
C PHE A 157 -6.89 -6.04 -7.92
N SER A 158 -8.02 -5.76 -8.52
CA SER A 158 -9.26 -5.33 -7.88
C SER A 158 -10.46 -6.03 -8.56
N PRO A 159 -11.51 -6.43 -7.82
CA PRO A 159 -11.63 -6.40 -6.36
C PRO A 159 -10.90 -7.57 -5.68
N CYS A 160 -10.76 -7.51 -4.36
CA CYS A 160 -10.18 -8.59 -3.56
C CYS A 160 -11.16 -9.76 -3.44
N PRO A 161 -10.78 -11.03 -3.80
CA PRO A 161 -11.72 -12.16 -3.88
C PRO A 161 -12.37 -12.59 -2.57
N PHE A 162 -11.73 -12.32 -1.43
CA PHE A 162 -12.28 -12.68 -0.12
C PHE A 162 -13.10 -11.55 0.54
N TRP A 163 -13.19 -10.39 -0.12
CA TRP A 163 -13.93 -9.25 0.42
C TRP A 163 -15.44 -9.44 0.24
N SER A 164 -16.19 -9.27 1.31
CA SER A 164 -17.64 -9.37 1.30
C SER A 164 -18.28 -8.13 1.91
N ALA A 165 -19.57 -7.96 1.73
CA ALA A 165 -20.35 -6.87 2.34
C ALA A 165 -20.28 -6.90 3.88
N GLU A 166 -20.24 -8.11 4.48
CA GLU A 166 -20.11 -8.30 5.93
C GLU A 166 -18.73 -7.82 6.42
N LEU A 167 -17.64 -8.16 5.68
CA LEU A 167 -16.29 -7.67 6.00
C LEU A 167 -16.19 -6.17 5.83
N GLU A 168 -16.78 -5.62 4.78
CA GLU A 168 -16.83 -4.17 4.58
C GLU A 168 -17.54 -3.47 5.74
N HIS A 169 -18.70 -3.97 6.14
CA HIS A 169 -19.43 -3.43 7.28
C HIS A 169 -18.58 -3.53 8.57
N GLU A 170 -17.93 -4.67 8.81
CA GLU A 170 -17.06 -4.84 9.98
C GLU A 170 -15.92 -3.81 9.98
N VAL A 171 -15.23 -3.66 8.85
CA VAL A 171 -14.10 -2.73 8.70
C VAL A 171 -14.57 -1.27 8.86
N MET A 172 -15.73 -0.93 8.28
CA MET A 172 -16.32 0.40 8.48
C MET A 172 -16.57 0.70 9.95
N GLN A 173 -17.21 -0.23 10.70
CA GLN A 173 -17.63 0.00 12.08
C GLN A 173 -16.47 -0.09 13.08
N LYS A 174 -15.49 -1.00 12.86
CA LYS A 174 -14.42 -1.26 13.83
C LYS A 174 -13.12 -0.54 13.51
N ILE A 175 -12.90 -0.11 12.26
CA ILE A 175 -11.62 0.45 11.82
C ILE A 175 -11.78 1.85 11.21
N MET A 176 -12.55 1.99 10.13
CA MET A 176 -12.52 3.23 9.34
C MET A 176 -13.17 4.41 10.06
N ILE A 177 -14.41 4.25 10.51
CA ILE A 177 -15.12 5.28 11.30
C ILE A 177 -14.38 5.59 12.60
N PRO A 178 -13.93 4.60 13.40
CA PRO A 178 -13.12 4.87 14.59
C PRO A 178 -11.81 5.60 14.29
N THR A 179 -11.12 5.30 13.17
CA THR A 179 -9.90 6.01 12.77
C THR A 179 -10.17 7.48 12.47
N MET A 180 -11.21 7.79 11.68
CA MET A 180 -11.60 9.16 11.38
C MET A 180 -11.97 9.93 12.66
N ASN A 181 -12.77 9.33 13.53
CA ASN A 181 -13.18 9.93 14.80
C ASN A 181 -11.99 10.14 15.74
N ALA A 182 -11.05 9.19 15.79
CA ALA A 182 -9.83 9.30 16.60
C ALA A 182 -8.96 10.48 16.12
N LEU A 183 -8.76 10.61 14.81
CA LEU A 183 -8.02 11.75 14.24
C LEU A 183 -8.68 13.08 14.58
N ASN A 184 -10.01 13.15 14.49
CA ASN A 184 -10.77 14.35 14.85
C ASN A 184 -10.63 14.67 16.35
N ALA A 185 -10.72 13.68 17.22
CA ALA A 185 -10.57 13.85 18.67
C ALA A 185 -9.15 14.35 19.06
N GLU A 186 -8.13 14.00 18.26
CA GLU A 186 -6.76 14.50 18.42
C GLU A 186 -6.53 15.89 17.74
N GLY A 187 -7.58 16.54 17.22
CA GLY A 187 -7.45 17.80 16.47
C GLY A 187 -6.71 17.69 15.14
N ARG A 188 -6.75 16.50 14.53
CA ARG A 188 -6.01 16.12 13.32
C ARG A 188 -6.94 15.73 12.18
N THR A 189 -7.99 16.48 11.95
CA THR A 189 -8.98 16.20 10.89
C THR A 189 -8.29 15.89 9.57
N PHE A 190 -8.60 14.70 9.02
CA PHE A 190 -8.03 14.21 7.77
C PHE A 190 -9.01 14.45 6.63
N LYS A 191 -8.54 15.13 5.57
CA LYS A 191 -9.26 15.26 4.29
C LYS A 191 -8.41 14.68 3.18
N GLY A 192 -9.02 13.98 2.24
CA GLY A 192 -8.31 13.39 1.11
C GLY A 192 -8.48 11.88 1.00
N CYS A 193 -7.45 11.20 0.51
CA CYS A 193 -7.39 9.75 0.40
C CYS A 193 -6.63 9.17 1.60
N LEU A 194 -7.34 8.43 2.44
CA LEU A 194 -6.76 7.65 3.53
C LEU A 194 -6.72 6.17 3.13
N TYR A 195 -5.52 5.60 3.13
CA TYR A 195 -5.29 4.20 2.79
C TYR A 195 -5.19 3.35 4.05
N PHE A 196 -5.89 2.24 4.06
CA PHE A 196 -5.89 1.22 5.08
C PHE A 196 -5.26 -0.06 4.51
N GLY A 197 -4.06 -0.42 4.96
CA GLY A 197 -3.48 -1.75 4.78
C GLY A 197 -4.05 -2.66 5.85
N LEU A 198 -4.82 -3.65 5.46
CA LEU A 198 -5.53 -4.53 6.36
C LEU A 198 -5.09 -5.98 6.19
N MET A 199 -5.16 -6.77 7.26
CA MET A 199 -4.97 -8.22 7.24
C MET A 199 -6.15 -8.93 7.88
N ARG A 200 -6.65 -9.96 7.22
CA ARG A 200 -7.66 -10.86 7.78
C ARG A 200 -6.98 -11.88 8.68
N THR A 201 -7.34 -11.88 9.95
CA THR A 201 -6.79 -12.77 10.97
C THR A 201 -7.89 -13.64 11.58
N PRO A 202 -7.57 -14.68 12.37
CA PRO A 202 -8.57 -15.44 13.13
C PRO A 202 -9.43 -14.58 14.07
N ASP A 203 -8.89 -13.43 14.52
CA ASP A 203 -9.58 -12.51 15.43
C ASP A 203 -10.36 -11.40 14.69
N GLY A 204 -10.52 -11.48 13.36
CA GLY A 204 -11.13 -10.46 12.51
C GLY A 204 -10.12 -9.63 11.73
N MET A 205 -10.59 -8.52 11.16
CA MET A 205 -9.75 -7.61 10.38
C MET A 205 -8.89 -6.74 11.29
N LYS A 206 -7.59 -6.61 10.97
CA LYS A 206 -6.63 -5.78 11.72
C LYS A 206 -5.88 -4.84 10.78
N VAL A 207 -5.58 -3.65 11.28
CA VAL A 207 -4.76 -2.67 10.56
C VAL A 207 -3.29 -3.08 10.61
N VAL A 208 -2.66 -3.15 9.43
CA VAL A 208 -1.21 -3.35 9.24
C VAL A 208 -0.50 -2.00 9.23
N GLU A 209 -1.05 -1.06 8.44
CA GLU A 209 -0.51 0.29 8.27
C GLU A 209 -1.56 1.26 7.70
N TYR A 210 -1.27 2.56 7.84
CA TYR A 210 -1.98 3.63 7.15
C TYR A 210 -1.05 4.33 6.16
N ASN A 211 -1.63 4.86 5.08
CA ASN A 211 -0.97 5.84 4.22
C ASN A 211 -1.89 7.03 3.96
N SER A 212 -1.30 8.22 3.83
CA SER A 212 -2.01 9.51 3.71
C SER A 212 -2.18 9.95 2.26
N ARG A 213 -2.30 9.01 1.35
CA ARG A 213 -2.27 9.19 -0.11
C ARG A 213 -2.86 7.99 -0.82
N PHE A 214 -3.06 8.17 -2.12
CA PHE A 214 -3.33 7.04 -3.01
C PHE A 214 -2.18 6.03 -2.98
N GLY A 215 -2.50 4.75 -3.14
CA GLY A 215 -1.52 3.66 -3.22
C GLY A 215 -0.87 3.59 -4.61
N ASP A 216 0.31 2.99 -4.67
CA ASP A 216 1.02 2.68 -5.90
C ASP A 216 1.65 1.27 -5.76
N PRO A 217 1.08 0.23 -6.42
CA PRO A 217 0.27 0.29 -7.65
C PRO A 217 -1.27 0.19 -7.48
N GLU A 218 -1.86 0.34 -6.29
CA GLU A 218 -3.29 0.13 -6.05
C GLU A 218 -4.18 1.10 -6.84
N THR A 219 -3.76 2.35 -6.96
CA THR A 219 -4.48 3.40 -7.71
C THR A 219 -4.70 2.98 -9.17
N GLN A 220 -3.74 2.26 -9.74
CA GLN A 220 -3.77 1.81 -11.14
C GLN A 220 -4.85 0.77 -11.43
N VAL A 221 -5.45 0.17 -10.39
CA VAL A 221 -6.60 -0.75 -10.56
C VAL A 221 -7.89 -0.21 -9.96
N VAL A 222 -7.79 0.72 -9.02
CA VAL A 222 -8.96 1.30 -8.35
C VAL A 222 -9.57 2.41 -9.19
N LEU A 223 -8.79 3.43 -9.59
CA LEU A 223 -9.33 4.57 -10.34
C LEU A 223 -9.86 4.23 -11.74
N PRO A 224 -9.30 3.28 -12.52
CA PRO A 224 -9.91 2.87 -13.79
C PRO A 224 -11.32 2.29 -13.64
N MET A 225 -11.70 1.83 -12.47
CA MET A 225 -13.03 1.31 -12.17
C MET A 225 -13.99 2.39 -11.63
N LEU A 226 -13.53 3.60 -11.39
CA LEU A 226 -14.37 4.72 -10.93
C LEU A 226 -15.21 5.27 -12.09
N LYS A 227 -16.53 5.42 -11.87
CA LYS A 227 -17.46 6.02 -12.84
C LYS A 227 -17.74 7.49 -12.53
N THR A 228 -17.83 7.83 -11.25
CA THR A 228 -18.02 9.21 -10.80
C THR A 228 -16.80 10.06 -11.16
N ASP A 229 -17.01 11.28 -11.63
CA ASP A 229 -15.90 12.18 -11.94
C ASP A 229 -15.02 12.43 -10.70
N LEU A 230 -13.73 12.18 -10.83
CA LEU A 230 -12.78 12.31 -9.72
C LEU A 230 -12.68 13.75 -9.22
N MET A 231 -12.86 14.75 -10.10
CA MET A 231 -12.87 16.16 -9.71
C MET A 231 -14.09 16.51 -8.86
N GLU A 232 -15.27 15.95 -9.18
CA GLU A 232 -16.46 16.11 -8.34
C GLU A 232 -16.22 15.58 -6.92
N ILE A 233 -15.54 14.41 -6.81
CA ILE A 233 -15.18 13.85 -5.51
C ILE A 233 -14.17 14.75 -4.78
N PHE A 234 -13.14 15.26 -5.47
CA PHE A 234 -12.14 16.15 -4.87
C PHE A 234 -12.77 17.46 -4.36
N GLU A 235 -13.72 18.02 -5.12
CA GLU A 235 -14.47 19.17 -4.70
C GLU A 235 -15.35 18.88 -3.49
N ALA A 236 -16.10 17.77 -3.51
CA ALA A 236 -16.93 17.35 -2.39
C ALA A 236 -16.12 17.14 -1.10
N VAL A 237 -14.93 16.53 -1.20
CA VAL A 237 -14.02 16.35 -0.05
C VAL A 237 -13.49 17.69 0.47
N THR A 238 -13.07 18.58 -0.42
CA THR A 238 -12.54 19.90 0.01
C THR A 238 -13.61 20.78 0.64
N ASP A 239 -14.83 20.71 0.15
CA ASP A 239 -15.98 21.49 0.62
C ASP A 239 -16.75 20.84 1.77
N GLU A 240 -16.28 19.69 2.29
CA GLU A 240 -16.91 18.94 3.38
C GLU A 240 -18.36 18.52 3.10
N ARG A 241 -18.65 18.14 1.88
CA ARG A 241 -19.97 17.70 1.38
C ARG A 241 -19.92 16.31 0.72
N LEU A 242 -18.96 15.47 1.13
CA LEU A 242 -18.81 14.11 0.59
C LEU A 242 -20.07 13.24 0.78
N SER A 243 -20.87 13.53 1.82
CA SER A 243 -22.17 12.89 2.05
C SER A 243 -23.24 13.20 1.00
N ASP A 244 -23.05 14.28 0.22
CA ASP A 244 -24.06 14.78 -0.73
C ASP A 244 -23.93 14.11 -2.09
N ILE A 245 -22.85 13.38 -2.34
CA ILE A 245 -22.60 12.71 -3.61
C ILE A 245 -22.62 11.20 -3.46
N LYS A 246 -23.04 10.52 -4.53
CA LYS A 246 -22.99 9.06 -4.65
C LYS A 246 -21.82 8.68 -5.52
N ILE A 247 -20.84 7.97 -4.96
CA ILE A 247 -19.69 7.46 -5.71
C ILE A 247 -20.06 6.12 -6.34
N GLU A 248 -19.95 6.03 -7.66
CA GLU A 248 -20.28 4.85 -8.43
C GLU A 248 -19.04 4.21 -9.04
N TRP A 249 -19.05 2.89 -9.10
CA TRP A 249 -17.96 2.06 -9.60
C TRP A 249 -18.43 1.17 -10.75
N ASP A 250 -17.53 0.86 -11.69
CA ASP A 250 -17.76 -0.16 -12.70
C ASP A 250 -17.85 -1.55 -12.06
N THR A 251 -18.53 -2.44 -12.73
CA THR A 251 -18.54 -3.89 -12.43
C THR A 251 -17.36 -4.58 -13.12
N GLY A 252 -17.02 -5.81 -12.65
CA GLY A 252 -15.90 -6.58 -13.21
C GLY A 252 -14.64 -6.44 -12.40
N ALA A 253 -13.49 -6.49 -13.07
CA ALA A 253 -12.17 -6.48 -12.42
C ALA A 253 -11.14 -5.67 -13.21
N CYS A 254 -10.07 -5.29 -12.51
CA CYS A 254 -8.91 -4.62 -13.08
C CYS A 254 -7.62 -5.26 -12.55
N VAL A 255 -6.62 -5.41 -13.41
CA VAL A 255 -5.31 -5.96 -13.08
C VAL A 255 -4.23 -4.99 -13.58
N CYS A 256 -3.22 -4.74 -12.75
CA CYS A 256 -2.01 -4.00 -13.10
C CYS A 256 -0.79 -4.89 -12.91
N VAL A 257 -0.04 -5.13 -13.98
CA VAL A 257 1.25 -5.82 -13.95
C VAL A 257 2.35 -4.78 -14.00
N VAL A 258 3.23 -4.76 -12.99
CA VAL A 258 4.37 -3.83 -12.94
C VAL A 258 5.56 -4.44 -13.68
N LEU A 259 6.09 -3.67 -14.63
CA LEU A 259 7.33 -3.98 -15.34
C LEU A 259 8.48 -3.22 -14.69
N ALA A 260 9.50 -3.93 -14.24
CA ALA A 260 10.63 -3.38 -13.49
C ALA A 260 11.95 -3.56 -14.23
N SER A 261 12.92 -2.72 -13.92
CA SER A 261 14.31 -2.87 -14.35
C SER A 261 14.97 -4.05 -13.66
N GLY A 262 15.81 -4.79 -14.36
CA GLY A 262 16.56 -5.91 -13.79
C GLY A 262 17.45 -5.48 -12.62
N GLY A 263 17.39 -6.27 -11.54
CA GLY A 263 18.07 -5.98 -10.27
C GLY A 263 17.26 -5.15 -9.27
N TYR A 264 16.10 -4.62 -9.65
CA TYR A 264 15.17 -4.01 -8.69
C TYR A 264 14.75 -5.04 -7.62
N PRO A 265 14.63 -4.73 -6.32
CA PRO A 265 14.66 -3.38 -5.72
C PRO A 265 16.04 -2.93 -5.19
N VAL A 266 17.10 -3.68 -5.41
CA VAL A 266 18.44 -3.39 -4.82
C VAL A 266 19.21 -2.36 -5.67
N SER A 267 19.61 -2.77 -6.88
CA SER A 267 20.29 -1.90 -7.83
C SER A 267 19.85 -2.23 -9.23
N TYR A 268 19.69 -1.22 -10.08
CA TYR A 268 19.19 -1.38 -11.43
C TYR A 268 19.79 -0.34 -12.38
N ARG A 269 19.90 -0.70 -13.66
CA ARG A 269 20.35 0.20 -14.72
C ARG A 269 19.21 1.12 -15.15
N LYS A 270 19.59 2.31 -15.59
CA LYS A 270 18.72 3.30 -16.24
C LYS A 270 19.19 3.57 -17.66
N GLY A 271 18.31 4.09 -18.49
CA GLY A 271 18.64 4.49 -19.87
C GLY A 271 18.47 3.40 -20.91
N GLU A 272 17.90 2.25 -20.53
CA GLU A 272 17.56 1.20 -21.51
C GLU A 272 16.37 1.65 -22.35
N GLU A 273 16.47 1.53 -23.69
CA GLU A 273 15.42 1.92 -24.63
C GLU A 273 14.19 1.01 -24.48
N ILE A 274 13.01 1.60 -24.36
CA ILE A 274 11.74 0.90 -24.16
C ILE A 274 11.04 0.80 -25.51
N THR A 275 10.70 -0.42 -25.91
CA THR A 275 9.83 -0.69 -27.06
C THR A 275 8.45 -1.07 -26.56
N ILE A 276 7.42 -0.41 -27.07
CA ILE A 276 6.01 -0.72 -26.81
C ILE A 276 5.35 -1.00 -28.15
N GLY A 277 4.91 -2.24 -28.33
CA GLY A 277 4.15 -2.68 -29.51
C GLY A 277 2.65 -2.48 -29.31
N ASP A 278 1.84 -3.32 -29.97
CA ASP A 278 0.39 -3.30 -29.79
C ASP A 278 -0.02 -3.86 -28.43
N VAL A 279 -0.67 -3.03 -27.62
CA VAL A 279 -1.12 -3.38 -26.28
C VAL A 279 -2.65 -3.55 -26.18
N GLY A 280 -3.35 -3.51 -27.32
CA GLY A 280 -4.80 -3.62 -27.39
C GLY A 280 -5.51 -2.56 -26.52
N ASP A 281 -6.53 -2.99 -25.76
CA ASP A 281 -7.32 -2.11 -24.87
C ASP A 281 -6.62 -1.82 -23.52
N CYS A 282 -5.37 -2.23 -23.34
CA CYS A 282 -4.65 -1.98 -22.10
C CYS A 282 -4.15 -0.54 -22.00
N THR A 283 -4.15 -0.01 -20.79
CA THR A 283 -3.54 1.29 -20.49
C THR A 283 -2.11 1.10 -19.98
N ILE A 284 -1.16 1.83 -20.57
CA ILE A 284 0.23 1.85 -20.10
C ILE A 284 0.42 3.06 -19.20
N ILE A 285 0.77 2.80 -17.94
CA ILE A 285 1.06 3.84 -16.95
C ILE A 285 2.56 3.98 -16.81
N HIS A 286 3.07 5.18 -17.08
CA HIS A 286 4.47 5.53 -16.93
C HIS A 286 4.80 5.80 -15.44
N ALA A 287 5.82 5.10 -14.91
CA ALA A 287 6.38 5.34 -13.60
C ALA A 287 7.83 5.82 -13.72
N GLY A 288 8.79 4.93 -13.72
CA GLY A 288 10.21 5.27 -13.86
C GLY A 288 10.66 5.33 -15.32
N THR A 289 10.11 6.25 -16.10
CA THR A 289 10.49 6.49 -17.50
C THR A 289 11.03 7.90 -17.71
N ALA A 290 11.78 8.10 -18.79
CA ALA A 290 12.24 9.40 -19.28
C ALA A 290 12.34 9.38 -20.80
N VAL A 291 12.39 10.57 -21.41
CA VAL A 291 12.76 10.73 -22.83
C VAL A 291 14.21 11.19 -22.90
N LYS A 292 15.03 10.46 -23.65
CA LYS A 292 16.43 10.79 -23.89
C LYS A 292 16.72 10.64 -25.40
N ASP A 293 17.25 11.69 -26.03
CA ASP A 293 17.55 11.74 -27.45
C ASP A 293 16.37 11.32 -28.35
N GLY A 294 15.15 11.74 -27.95
CA GLY A 294 13.90 11.42 -28.66
C GLY A 294 13.36 9.99 -28.41
N LYS A 295 14.04 9.19 -27.60
CA LYS A 295 13.65 7.81 -27.27
C LYS A 295 13.11 7.69 -25.87
N LEU A 296 12.11 6.83 -25.69
CA LEU A 296 11.60 6.45 -24.35
C LEU A 296 12.59 5.49 -23.70
N VAL A 297 13.02 5.79 -22.48
CA VAL A 297 14.01 4.98 -21.75
C VAL A 297 13.62 4.74 -20.30
N THR A 298 14.18 3.70 -19.69
CA THR A 298 14.04 3.42 -18.26
C THR A 298 14.74 4.49 -17.42
N ASN A 299 14.10 4.94 -16.33
CA ASN A 299 14.66 5.90 -15.38
C ASN A 299 14.34 5.57 -13.92
N GLY A 300 13.87 4.38 -13.64
CA GLY A 300 13.49 3.93 -12.30
C GLY A 300 13.54 2.42 -12.14
N GLY A 301 13.28 1.95 -10.92
CA GLY A 301 13.18 0.52 -10.61
C GLY A 301 11.88 -0.07 -11.16
N ARG A 302 10.73 0.47 -10.76
CA ARG A 302 9.44 0.20 -11.41
C ARG A 302 9.32 1.18 -12.57
N VAL A 303 9.10 0.66 -13.78
CA VAL A 303 9.22 1.44 -15.03
C VAL A 303 7.85 1.71 -15.64
N LEU A 304 7.06 0.66 -15.85
CA LEU A 304 5.71 0.75 -16.41
C LEU A 304 4.72 -0.08 -15.59
N GLY A 305 3.45 0.34 -15.61
CA GLY A 305 2.31 -0.47 -15.19
C GLY A 305 1.45 -0.80 -16.42
N VAL A 306 1.18 -2.07 -16.65
CA VAL A 306 0.25 -2.53 -17.69
C VAL A 306 -1.09 -2.83 -17.05
N VAL A 307 -2.09 -2.03 -17.39
CA VAL A 307 -3.42 -2.07 -16.74
C VAL A 307 -4.45 -2.57 -17.74
N ALA A 308 -5.21 -3.57 -17.34
CA ALA A 308 -6.33 -4.11 -18.11
C ALA A 308 -7.60 -4.26 -17.27
N LYS A 309 -8.74 -3.99 -17.89
CA LYS A 309 -10.08 -4.27 -17.34
C LYS A 309 -10.63 -5.55 -17.97
N GLY A 310 -11.43 -6.29 -17.21
CA GLY A 310 -12.14 -7.47 -17.67
C GLY A 310 -13.46 -7.68 -16.91
N LYS A 311 -14.28 -8.60 -17.39
CA LYS A 311 -15.51 -9.00 -16.67
C LYS A 311 -15.20 -9.65 -15.30
N ASP A 312 -14.00 -10.24 -15.20
CA ASP A 312 -13.44 -10.87 -14.02
C ASP A 312 -11.91 -10.74 -14.01
N ILE A 313 -11.27 -11.16 -12.93
CA ILE A 313 -9.81 -11.09 -12.75
C ILE A 313 -9.08 -11.92 -13.80
N GLU A 314 -9.63 -13.06 -14.24
CA GLU A 314 -9.00 -13.94 -15.24
C GLU A 314 -8.90 -13.25 -16.60
N GLU A 315 -9.99 -12.63 -17.06
CA GLU A 315 -9.98 -11.91 -18.34
C GLU A 315 -9.06 -10.68 -18.27
N ALA A 316 -9.15 -9.88 -17.20
CA ALA A 316 -8.29 -8.72 -17.00
C ALA A 316 -6.79 -9.13 -17.00
N ARG A 317 -6.48 -10.21 -16.28
CA ARG A 317 -5.13 -10.78 -16.22
C ARG A 317 -4.64 -11.25 -17.58
N THR A 318 -5.45 -11.99 -18.33
CA THR A 318 -5.10 -12.49 -19.65
C THR A 318 -4.78 -11.34 -20.60
N LYS A 319 -5.60 -10.28 -20.62
CA LYS A 319 -5.35 -9.08 -21.42
C LYS A 319 -4.06 -8.38 -21.02
N ALA A 320 -3.83 -8.18 -19.71
CA ALA A 320 -2.64 -7.52 -19.21
C ALA A 320 -1.35 -8.25 -19.63
N TYR A 321 -1.30 -9.57 -19.48
CA TYR A 321 -0.11 -10.35 -19.88
C TYR A 321 0.08 -10.43 -21.39
N ALA A 322 -0.99 -10.49 -22.19
CA ALA A 322 -0.88 -10.39 -23.65
C ALA A 322 -0.25 -9.06 -24.08
N ALA A 323 -0.59 -7.95 -23.42
CA ALA A 323 0.05 -6.66 -23.65
C ALA A 323 1.51 -6.62 -23.17
N VAL A 324 1.82 -7.24 -22.02
CA VAL A 324 3.19 -7.35 -21.51
C VAL A 324 4.14 -8.02 -22.51
N ASP A 325 3.68 -9.03 -23.23
CA ASP A 325 4.48 -9.76 -24.22
C ASP A 325 4.90 -8.87 -25.43
N ASN A 326 4.21 -7.75 -25.64
CA ASN A 326 4.53 -6.76 -26.68
C ASN A 326 5.37 -5.57 -26.17
N ILE A 327 5.86 -5.62 -24.92
CA ILE A 327 6.71 -4.59 -24.32
C ILE A 327 8.07 -5.19 -23.98
N SER A 328 9.15 -4.45 -24.29
CA SER A 328 10.49 -4.95 -23.99
C SER A 328 11.51 -3.84 -23.76
N TRP A 329 12.51 -4.13 -22.95
CA TRP A 329 13.80 -3.47 -22.85
C TRP A 329 14.83 -4.43 -22.26
N ASN A 330 16.11 -4.09 -22.36
CA ASN A 330 17.16 -4.95 -21.84
C ASN A 330 17.08 -5.08 -20.32
N GLY A 331 16.94 -6.31 -19.80
CA GLY A 331 16.78 -6.60 -18.39
C GLY A 331 15.39 -6.34 -17.81
N MET A 332 14.34 -6.23 -18.64
CA MET A 332 12.97 -6.15 -18.16
C MET A 332 12.60 -7.37 -17.31
N TYR A 333 11.91 -7.11 -16.21
CA TYR A 333 11.39 -8.12 -15.31
C TYR A 333 9.94 -7.81 -14.90
N CYS A 334 9.11 -8.82 -14.81
CA CYS A 334 7.80 -8.77 -14.16
C CYS A 334 7.45 -10.11 -13.51
N ARG A 335 6.58 -10.09 -12.52
CA ARG A 335 5.98 -11.31 -11.97
C ARG A 335 4.99 -11.89 -12.96
N LYS A 336 4.83 -13.21 -12.94
CA LYS A 336 3.90 -13.96 -13.79
C LYS A 336 2.61 -14.41 -13.07
N ASP A 337 2.53 -14.17 -11.78
CA ASP A 337 1.45 -14.61 -10.91
C ASP A 337 0.54 -13.48 -10.37
N ILE A 338 0.62 -12.28 -10.95
CA ILE A 338 -0.29 -11.18 -10.58
C ILE A 338 -1.74 -11.57 -10.88
N GLY A 339 -2.63 -11.37 -9.90
CA GLY A 339 -4.04 -11.72 -10.03
C GLY A 339 -4.37 -13.19 -9.74
N ILE A 340 -3.42 -14.01 -9.27
CA ILE A 340 -3.70 -15.41 -8.87
C ILE A 340 -3.94 -15.53 -7.35
N LYS A 341 -3.45 -14.57 -6.58
CA LYS A 341 -3.51 -14.59 -5.11
C LYS A 341 -4.97 -14.69 -4.62
N TYR A 342 -5.20 -15.52 -3.59
CA TYR A 342 -6.52 -15.71 -2.95
C TYR A 342 -7.62 -16.31 -3.85
N ARG A 343 -7.30 -16.87 -5.00
CA ARG A 343 -8.27 -17.65 -5.76
C ARG A 343 -8.68 -18.88 -4.98
N GLN A 344 -9.98 -19.09 -4.83
CA GLN A 344 -10.50 -20.38 -4.37
C GLN A 344 -10.23 -21.38 -5.48
N GLY A 345 -9.44 -22.42 -5.21
CA GLY A 345 -9.28 -23.57 -6.08
C GLY A 345 -10.52 -24.43 -6.10
#